data_770e5e39a97ac549c97ac9f412730426
#
_entry.id   770e5e39a97ac549c97ac9f412730426
#
_cell.length_a   1.000
_cell.length_b   1.000
_cell.length_c   1.000
_cell.angle_alpha   90.00
_cell.angle_beta   90.00
_cell.angle_gamma   90.00
#
_symmetry.space_group_name_H-M   'P 1'
#
loop_
_entity.id
_entity.type
_entity.pdbx_description
1 polymer ?
#
loop_
_entity_poly.entity_id
_entity_poly.type
_entity_poly.pdbx_seq_one_letter_code
_entity_poly.pdbx_strand_id
1 'polypeptide(L)'
;MTSRPPLFSLTLLSACALGYEILLIHLFAIIRHHHFASMVISLALIGYGLSGTCLSIWRLPLSRLYPAVYISCIIFFGCSVLGSFLLVQQIPFNGDEVIWDKYQLVYLCGQFLLLLLPFFFAATAIGLTLYVYPLRITTIYGFDLVGAGAGSLLLI
;
A
#
# COMPACT_ATOMS: atom_id res chain seq x y z
N MET A 1 -14.74 15.35 20.50
CA MET A 1 -14.78 15.80 19.10
C MET A 1 -15.37 14.65 18.28
N THR A 2 -16.65 14.72 17.98
CA THR A 2 -17.36 13.71 17.16
C THR A 2 -17.30 14.10 15.69
N SER A 3 -16.09 14.21 15.17
CA SER A 3 -15.93 14.32 13.71
C SER A 3 -16.34 12.99 13.07
N ARG A 4 -17.15 13.08 12.03
CA ARG A 4 -17.56 11.90 11.27
C ARG A 4 -16.33 11.27 10.62
N PRO A 5 -16.19 9.93 10.55
CA PRO A 5 -15.10 9.32 9.84
C PRO A 5 -15.12 9.75 8.36
N PRO A 6 -13.97 9.95 7.73
CA PRO A 6 -13.87 10.37 6.32
C PRO A 6 -14.14 9.18 5.38
N LEU A 7 -15.40 8.68 5.35
CA LEU A 7 -15.78 7.48 4.62
C LEU A 7 -15.44 7.54 3.13
N PHE A 8 -15.80 8.66 2.47
CA PHE A 8 -15.53 8.82 1.04
C PHE A 8 -14.04 8.77 0.70
N SER A 9 -13.23 9.49 1.46
CA SER A 9 -11.77 9.50 1.28
C SER A 9 -11.15 8.11 1.53
N LEU A 10 -11.68 7.39 2.51
CA LEU A 10 -11.23 6.03 2.82
C LEU A 10 -11.59 5.06 1.69
N THR A 11 -12.84 5.09 1.19
CA THR A 11 -13.27 4.27 0.05
C THR A 11 -12.40 4.52 -1.18
N LEU A 12 -12.08 5.79 -1.47
CA LEU A 12 -11.21 6.14 -2.58
C LEU A 12 -9.79 5.63 -2.37
N LEU A 13 -9.24 5.76 -1.16
CA LEU A 13 -7.92 5.25 -0.82
C LEU A 13 -7.84 3.74 -1.00
N SER A 14 -8.85 3.00 -0.53
CA SER A 14 -8.91 1.53 -0.67
C SER A 14 -9.04 1.11 -2.13
N ALA A 15 -9.84 1.83 -2.92
CA ALA A 15 -9.96 1.60 -4.36
C ALA A 15 -8.61 1.81 -5.08
N CYS A 16 -7.90 2.89 -4.75
CA CYS A 16 -6.59 3.18 -5.31
C CYS A 16 -5.52 2.17 -4.86
N ALA A 17 -5.55 1.72 -3.60
CA ALA A 17 -4.58 0.77 -3.08
C ALA A 17 -4.72 -0.60 -3.76
N LEU A 18 -5.94 -1.14 -3.85
CA LEU A 18 -6.17 -2.41 -4.54
C LEU A 18 -5.98 -2.28 -6.06
N GLY A 19 -6.41 -1.16 -6.63
CA GLY A 19 -6.14 -0.86 -8.04
C GLY A 19 -4.66 -0.84 -8.36
N TYR A 20 -3.85 -0.21 -7.52
CA TYR A 20 -2.40 -0.21 -7.67
C TYR A 20 -1.80 -1.62 -7.59
N GLU A 21 -2.27 -2.46 -6.65
CA GLU A 21 -1.85 -3.86 -6.54
C GLU A 21 -2.11 -4.63 -7.83
N ILE A 22 -3.32 -4.53 -8.39
CA ILE A 22 -3.70 -5.21 -9.64
C ILE A 22 -2.87 -4.70 -10.81
N LEU A 23 -2.64 -3.39 -10.92
CA LEU A 23 -1.78 -2.81 -11.95
C LEU A 23 -0.35 -3.35 -11.87
N LEU A 24 0.22 -3.45 -10.66
CA LEU A 24 1.54 -4.04 -10.48
C LEU A 24 1.58 -5.51 -10.89
N ILE A 25 0.57 -6.30 -10.54
CA ILE A 25 0.47 -7.71 -10.93
C ILE A 25 0.48 -7.83 -12.47
N HIS A 26 -0.34 -7.04 -13.17
CA HIS A 26 -0.38 -7.04 -14.62
C HIS A 26 0.95 -6.57 -15.24
N LEU A 27 1.52 -5.50 -14.71
CA LEU A 27 2.79 -4.96 -15.18
C LEU A 27 3.92 -5.99 -15.06
N PHE A 28 4.05 -6.62 -13.90
CA PHE A 28 5.08 -7.62 -13.67
C PHE A 28 4.84 -8.92 -14.43
N ALA A 29 3.59 -9.32 -14.65
CA ALA A 29 3.24 -10.47 -15.47
C ALA A 29 3.69 -10.29 -16.93
N ILE A 30 3.61 -9.06 -17.47
CA ILE A 30 4.02 -8.75 -18.86
C ILE A 30 5.53 -8.61 -18.97
N ILE A 31 6.18 -7.89 -18.02
CA ILE A 31 7.59 -7.51 -18.17
C ILE A 31 8.55 -8.61 -17.68
N ARG A 32 8.17 -9.39 -16.66
CA ARG A 32 9.13 -10.21 -15.89
C ARG A 32 8.70 -11.66 -15.60
N HIS A 33 7.82 -12.25 -16.34
CA HIS A 33 7.33 -13.62 -16.14
C HIS A 33 6.38 -13.77 -14.92
N HIS A 34 5.54 -14.81 -14.96
CA HIS A 34 4.48 -15.07 -13.98
C HIS A 34 4.93 -15.20 -12.52
N HIS A 35 6.19 -15.56 -12.27
CA HIS A 35 6.72 -15.71 -10.91
C HIS A 35 6.79 -14.42 -10.12
N PHE A 36 6.99 -13.28 -10.79
CA PHE A 36 7.06 -11.98 -10.11
C PHE A 36 5.70 -11.40 -9.74
N ALA A 37 4.63 -11.82 -10.40
CA ALA A 37 3.27 -11.38 -10.07
C ALA A 37 2.86 -11.81 -8.64
N SER A 38 3.20 -13.04 -8.23
CA SER A 38 2.92 -13.52 -6.86
C SER A 38 3.70 -12.76 -5.78
N MET A 39 4.86 -12.21 -6.12
CA MET A 39 5.65 -11.40 -5.19
C MET A 39 4.98 -10.08 -4.82
N VAL A 40 4.17 -9.48 -5.72
CA VAL A 40 3.42 -8.25 -5.44
C VAL A 40 2.44 -8.46 -4.29
N ILE A 41 1.72 -9.58 -4.27
CA ILE A 41 0.79 -9.93 -3.18
C ILE A 41 1.55 -10.04 -1.85
N SER A 42 2.72 -10.69 -1.86
CA SER A 42 3.55 -10.80 -0.66
C SER A 42 4.04 -9.44 -0.17
N LEU A 43 4.39 -8.53 -1.09
CA LEU A 43 4.78 -7.16 -0.77
C LEU A 43 3.64 -6.37 -0.12
N ALA A 44 2.43 -6.48 -0.67
CA ALA A 44 1.25 -5.85 -0.09
C ALA A 44 1.00 -6.35 1.33
N LEU A 45 1.06 -7.67 1.56
CA LEU A 45 0.89 -8.27 2.88
C LEU A 45 1.98 -7.82 3.87
N ILE A 46 3.23 -7.73 3.44
CA ILE A 46 4.33 -7.21 4.28
C ILE A 46 4.08 -5.74 4.62
N GLY A 47 3.66 -4.92 3.66
CA GLY A 47 3.30 -3.51 3.87
C GLY A 47 2.20 -3.35 4.90
N TYR A 48 1.14 -4.14 4.80
CA TYR A 48 0.04 -4.17 5.76
C TYR A 48 0.49 -4.65 7.15
N GLY A 49 1.31 -5.69 7.22
CA GLY A 49 1.87 -6.21 8.46
C GLY A 49 2.77 -5.21 9.18
N LEU A 50 3.67 -4.54 8.46
CA LEU A 50 4.53 -3.49 8.99
C LEU A 50 3.71 -2.30 9.51
N SER A 51 2.69 -1.88 8.76
CA SER A 51 1.77 -0.83 9.20
C SER A 51 1.06 -1.20 10.50
N GLY A 52 0.52 -2.42 10.60
CA GLY A 52 -0.13 -2.91 11.80
C GLY A 52 0.81 -2.91 13.01
N THR A 53 2.06 -3.32 12.82
CA THR A 53 3.09 -3.32 13.87
C THR A 53 3.42 -1.89 14.31
N CYS A 54 3.63 -0.97 13.37
CA CYS A 54 3.88 0.45 13.68
C CYS A 54 2.69 1.08 14.44
N LEU A 55 1.46 0.81 14.00
CA LEU A 55 0.26 1.28 14.68
C LEU A 55 0.14 0.70 16.09
N SER A 56 0.50 -0.56 16.31
CA SER A 56 0.46 -1.19 17.64
C SER A 56 1.42 -0.48 18.61
N ILE A 57 2.62 -0.10 18.15
CA ILE A 57 3.64 0.55 18.98
C ILE A 57 3.30 2.03 19.21
N TRP A 58 2.92 2.75 18.15
CA TRP A 58 2.76 4.22 18.18
C TRP A 58 1.30 4.69 18.15
N ARG A 59 0.36 3.84 18.51
CA ARG A 59 -1.08 4.14 18.48
C ARG A 59 -1.48 5.41 19.23
N LEU A 60 -0.88 5.65 20.41
CA LEU A 60 -1.24 6.79 21.27
C LEU A 60 -0.86 8.15 20.66
N PRO A 61 0.39 8.39 20.22
CA PRO A 61 0.73 9.66 19.58
C PRO A 61 0.04 9.84 18.24
N LEU A 62 -0.11 8.79 17.43
CA LEU A 62 -0.77 8.87 16.13
C LEU A 62 -2.27 9.19 16.24
N SER A 63 -2.97 8.61 17.20
CA SER A 63 -4.40 8.87 17.41
C SER A 63 -4.69 10.30 17.88
N ARG A 64 -3.77 10.91 18.62
CA ARG A 64 -3.90 12.32 19.07
C ARG A 64 -3.82 13.30 17.88
N LEU A 65 -3.02 12.98 16.89
CA LEU A 65 -2.79 13.79 15.69
C LEU A 65 -3.50 13.20 14.46
N TYR A 66 -4.59 12.45 14.68
CA TYR A 66 -5.30 11.70 13.63
C TYR A 66 -5.49 12.46 12.33
N PRO A 67 -6.03 13.71 12.29
CA PRO A 67 -6.29 14.39 11.03
C PRO A 67 -5.01 14.65 10.23
N ALA A 68 -3.95 15.09 10.92
CA ALA A 68 -2.67 15.40 10.30
C ALA A 68 -1.99 14.12 9.76
N VAL A 69 -1.96 13.05 10.57
CA VAL A 69 -1.35 11.78 10.18
C VAL A 69 -2.12 11.15 9.02
N TYR A 70 -3.46 11.18 9.05
CA TYR A 70 -4.31 10.64 7.99
C TYR A 70 -4.04 11.34 6.65
N ILE A 71 -4.04 12.68 6.64
CA ILE A 71 -3.76 13.47 5.43
C ILE A 71 -2.33 13.22 4.93
N SER A 72 -1.35 13.19 5.84
CA SER A 72 0.03 12.87 5.48
C SER A 72 0.16 11.49 4.83
N CYS A 73 -0.49 10.47 5.37
CA CYS A 73 -0.48 9.13 4.80
C CYS A 73 -1.07 9.09 3.38
N ILE A 74 -2.16 9.82 3.11
CA ILE A 74 -2.74 9.92 1.77
C ILE A 74 -1.78 10.59 0.79
N ILE A 75 -1.15 11.70 1.21
CA ILE A 75 -0.17 12.40 0.37
C ILE A 75 1.04 11.51 0.08
N PHE A 76 1.60 10.86 1.12
CA PHE A 76 2.72 9.93 0.95
C PHE A 76 2.34 8.69 0.13
N PHE A 77 1.12 8.19 0.24
CA PHE A 77 0.60 7.14 -0.64
C PHE A 77 0.66 7.58 -2.10
N GLY A 78 0.07 8.72 -2.45
CA GLY A 78 0.08 9.23 -3.82
C GLY A 78 1.49 9.50 -4.35
N CYS A 79 2.34 10.14 -3.56
CA CYS A 79 3.74 10.38 -3.91
C CYS A 79 4.54 9.08 -4.08
N SER A 80 4.30 8.09 -3.21
CA SER A 80 5.01 6.82 -3.26
C SER A 80 4.56 5.94 -4.43
N VAL A 81 3.29 5.99 -4.84
CA VAL A 81 2.79 5.30 -6.06
C VAL A 81 3.54 5.81 -7.30
N LEU A 82 3.59 7.13 -7.49
CA LEU A 82 4.27 7.72 -8.64
C LEU A 82 5.80 7.56 -8.53
N GLY A 83 6.34 7.83 -7.34
CA GLY A 83 7.79 7.76 -7.09
C GLY A 83 8.33 6.35 -7.24
N SER A 84 7.67 5.34 -6.69
CA SER A 84 8.09 3.94 -6.80
C SER A 84 8.06 3.46 -8.26
N PHE A 85 7.03 3.84 -9.01
CA PHE A 85 6.93 3.47 -10.43
C PHE A 85 8.09 4.06 -11.26
N LEU A 86 8.40 5.34 -11.07
CA LEU A 86 9.49 6.01 -11.81
C LEU A 86 10.87 5.49 -11.38
N LEU A 87 11.09 5.27 -10.09
CA LEU A 87 12.37 4.82 -9.57
C LEU A 87 12.67 3.35 -9.92
N VAL A 88 11.66 2.49 -9.90
CA VAL A 88 11.81 1.07 -10.28
C VAL A 88 12.26 0.93 -11.74
N GLN A 89 11.83 1.82 -12.64
CA GLN A 89 12.26 1.81 -14.04
C GLN A 89 13.74 2.19 -14.23
N GLN A 90 14.31 2.94 -13.30
CA GLN A 90 15.72 3.37 -13.38
C GLN A 90 16.69 2.33 -12.82
N ILE A 91 16.22 1.33 -12.08
CA ILE A 91 17.07 0.29 -11.51
C ILE A 91 17.35 -0.77 -12.59
N PRO A 92 18.61 -0.93 -13.02
CA PRO A 92 18.98 -1.92 -14.03
C PRO A 92 19.00 -3.32 -13.41
N PHE A 93 17.84 -3.95 -13.37
CA PHE A 93 17.67 -5.28 -12.81
C PHE A 93 17.49 -6.31 -13.95
N ASN A 94 18.39 -7.30 -14.02
CA ASN A 94 18.30 -8.47 -14.89
C ASN A 94 17.95 -9.71 -14.06
N GLY A 95 16.75 -10.25 -14.26
CA GLY A 95 16.27 -11.44 -13.53
C GLY A 95 17.13 -12.69 -13.76
N ASP A 96 17.70 -12.82 -14.94
CA ASP A 96 18.50 -13.97 -15.34
C ASP A 96 19.91 -14.00 -14.68
N GLU A 97 20.39 -12.84 -14.23
CA GLU A 97 21.71 -12.69 -13.61
C GLU A 97 21.69 -12.76 -12.07
N VAL A 98 20.52 -12.87 -11.44
CA VAL A 98 20.35 -12.87 -9.98
C VAL A 98 21.18 -13.97 -9.29
N ILE A 99 21.38 -15.10 -9.97
CA ILE A 99 22.12 -16.27 -9.44
C ILE A 99 23.63 -16.01 -9.46
N TRP A 100 24.12 -15.21 -10.38
CA TRP A 100 25.54 -15.02 -10.64
C TRP A 100 26.11 -13.72 -10.04
N ASP A 101 25.26 -12.68 -9.91
CA ASP A 101 25.69 -11.38 -9.42
C ASP A 101 24.97 -10.97 -8.13
N LYS A 102 25.74 -10.82 -7.04
CA LYS A 102 25.26 -10.40 -5.71
C LYS A 102 24.61 -9.00 -5.73
N TYR A 103 25.02 -8.12 -6.65
CA TYR A 103 24.44 -6.78 -6.77
C TYR A 103 22.99 -6.82 -7.26
N GLN A 104 22.63 -7.82 -8.05
CA GLN A 104 21.24 -8.00 -8.51
C GLN A 104 20.27 -8.25 -7.34
N LEU A 105 20.73 -8.96 -6.31
CA LEU A 105 19.92 -9.17 -5.10
C LEU A 105 19.67 -7.86 -4.35
N VAL A 106 20.66 -6.96 -4.29
CA VAL A 106 20.50 -5.64 -3.66
C VAL A 106 19.53 -4.78 -4.45
N TYR A 107 19.60 -4.79 -5.79
CA TYR A 107 18.64 -4.08 -6.65
C TYR A 107 17.22 -4.62 -6.49
N LEU A 108 17.06 -5.93 -6.38
CA LEU A 108 15.77 -6.58 -6.13
C LEU A 108 15.19 -6.15 -4.78
N CYS A 109 15.97 -6.19 -3.71
CA CYS A 109 15.55 -5.71 -2.39
C CYS A 109 15.17 -4.23 -2.41
N GLY A 110 15.94 -3.40 -3.10
CA GLY A 110 15.64 -1.97 -3.28
C GLY A 110 14.31 -1.74 -3.99
N GLN A 111 14.04 -2.46 -5.08
CA GLN A 111 12.77 -2.40 -5.79
C GLN A 111 11.60 -2.82 -4.88
N PHE A 112 11.76 -3.88 -4.11
CA PHE A 112 10.73 -4.36 -3.19
C PHE A 112 10.43 -3.35 -2.08
N LEU A 113 11.45 -2.73 -1.50
CA LEU A 113 11.26 -1.68 -0.50
C LEU A 113 10.52 -0.47 -1.07
N LEU A 114 10.83 -0.06 -2.29
CA LEU A 114 10.13 1.05 -2.96
C LEU A 114 8.67 0.73 -3.23
N LEU A 115 8.38 -0.48 -3.72
CA LEU A 115 7.01 -0.91 -4.03
C LEU A 115 6.17 -1.20 -2.78
N LEU A 116 6.79 -1.48 -1.64
CA LEU A 116 6.13 -1.70 -0.36
C LEU A 116 5.56 -0.41 0.25
N LEU A 117 6.21 0.74 0.01
CA LEU A 117 5.85 2.02 0.62
C LEU A 117 4.38 2.43 0.41
N PRO A 118 3.79 2.36 -0.80
CA PRO A 118 2.39 2.69 -1.00
C PRO A 118 1.47 1.84 -0.11
N PHE A 119 1.69 0.54 -0.04
CA PHE A 119 0.87 -0.37 0.78
C PHE A 119 0.97 -0.05 2.26
N PHE A 120 2.17 0.30 2.73
CA PHE A 120 2.40 0.71 4.11
C PHE A 120 1.61 1.97 4.47
N PHE A 121 1.63 3.01 3.63
CA PHE A 121 0.91 4.25 3.90
C PHE A 121 -0.60 4.09 3.80
N ALA A 122 -1.10 3.34 2.80
CA ALA A 122 -2.53 3.03 2.68
C ALA A 122 -3.03 2.28 3.92
N ALA A 123 -2.35 1.22 4.32
CA ALA A 123 -2.70 0.43 5.49
C ALA A 123 -2.64 1.23 6.79
N THR A 124 -1.67 2.15 6.92
CA THR A 124 -1.56 3.02 8.09
C THR A 124 -2.76 3.97 8.19
N ALA A 125 -3.21 4.56 7.08
CA ALA A 125 -4.37 5.44 7.06
C ALA A 125 -5.66 4.70 7.41
N ILE A 126 -5.88 3.51 6.81
CA ILE A 126 -7.06 2.67 7.07
C ILE A 126 -7.05 2.17 8.51
N GLY A 127 -5.95 1.58 8.97
CA GLY A 127 -5.81 1.02 10.31
C GLY A 127 -5.95 2.07 11.41
N LEU A 128 -5.38 3.26 11.20
CA LEU A 128 -5.53 4.38 12.14
C LEU A 128 -6.99 4.86 12.23
N THR A 129 -7.71 4.87 11.10
CA THR A 129 -9.14 5.24 11.09
C THR A 129 -9.97 4.23 11.86
N LEU A 130 -9.73 2.93 11.69
CA LEU A 130 -10.39 1.87 12.45
C LEU A 130 -10.12 1.99 13.95
N TYR A 131 -8.88 2.35 14.32
CA TYR A 131 -8.51 2.53 15.72
C TYR A 131 -9.18 3.74 16.38
N VAL A 132 -9.28 4.87 15.67
CA VAL A 132 -9.85 6.12 16.21
C VAL A 132 -11.37 6.06 16.33
N TYR A 133 -12.06 5.29 15.48
CA TYR A 133 -13.52 5.18 15.46
C TYR A 133 -14.03 3.77 15.80
N PRO A 134 -13.76 3.24 17.00
CA PRO A 134 -14.10 1.85 17.36
C PRO A 134 -15.60 1.54 17.32
N LEU A 135 -16.47 2.55 17.58
CA LEU A 135 -17.92 2.37 17.53
C LEU A 135 -18.48 2.26 16.10
N ARG A 136 -17.68 2.54 15.09
CA ARG A 136 -18.08 2.53 13.67
C ARG A 136 -17.23 1.59 12.81
N ILE A 137 -16.56 0.64 13.42
CA ILE A 137 -15.66 -0.30 12.73
C ILE A 137 -16.39 -0.99 11.57
N THR A 138 -17.59 -1.51 11.80
CA THR A 138 -18.37 -2.22 10.76
C THR A 138 -18.67 -1.35 9.56
N THR A 139 -19.02 -0.07 9.79
CA THR A 139 -19.29 0.88 8.71
C THR A 139 -18.02 1.20 7.94
N ILE A 140 -16.92 1.52 8.64
CA ILE A 140 -15.62 1.86 8.04
C ILE A 140 -15.11 0.67 7.21
N TYR A 141 -15.16 -0.53 7.76
CA TYR A 141 -14.75 -1.75 7.07
C TYR A 141 -15.62 -2.05 5.83
N GLY A 142 -16.94 -1.80 5.93
CA GLY A 142 -17.86 -1.93 4.79
C GLY A 142 -17.48 -0.98 3.64
N PHE A 143 -17.18 0.28 3.95
CA PHE A 143 -16.73 1.26 2.96
C PHE A 143 -15.35 0.94 2.39
N ASP A 144 -14.45 0.39 3.18
CA ASP A 144 -13.15 -0.12 2.74
C ASP A 144 -13.30 -1.25 1.72
N LEU A 145 -14.14 -2.26 2.01
CA LEU A 145 -14.42 -3.36 1.09
C LEU A 145 -15.10 -2.90 -0.21
N VAL A 146 -16.06 -1.98 -0.11
CA VAL A 146 -16.72 -1.41 -1.31
C VAL A 146 -15.70 -0.68 -2.17
N GLY A 147 -14.79 0.10 -1.55
CA GLY A 147 -13.71 0.77 -2.25
C GLY A 147 -12.78 -0.21 -2.96
N ALA A 148 -12.29 -1.21 -2.23
CA ALA A 148 -11.43 -2.25 -2.76
C ALA A 148 -12.10 -3.00 -3.92
N GLY A 149 -13.38 -3.39 -3.76
CA GLY A 149 -14.16 -4.04 -4.82
C GLY A 149 -14.35 -3.15 -6.05
N ALA A 150 -14.65 -1.86 -5.87
CA ALA A 150 -14.75 -0.92 -6.98
C ALA A 150 -13.41 -0.73 -7.71
N GLY A 151 -12.30 -0.63 -6.98
CA GLY A 151 -10.95 -0.53 -7.54
C GLY A 151 -10.58 -1.75 -8.39
N SER A 152 -10.95 -2.95 -7.93
CA SER A 152 -10.69 -4.17 -8.70
C SER A 152 -11.52 -4.24 -9.98
N LEU A 153 -12.82 -3.88 -9.91
CA LEU A 153 -13.72 -3.93 -11.07
C LEU A 153 -13.36 -2.92 -12.17
N LEU A 154 -12.74 -1.80 -11.81
CA LEU A 154 -12.30 -0.79 -12.78
C LEU A 154 -11.08 -1.23 -13.59
N LEU A 155 -10.33 -2.23 -13.13
CA LEU A 155 -9.05 -2.63 -13.73
C LEU A 155 -9.06 -4.05 -14.35
N ILE A 156 -10.17 -4.75 -14.25
CA ILE A 156 -10.43 -6.02 -14.94
C ILE A 156 -11.09 -5.74 -16.29
#